data_9e2b0043f883f8213a96f7402597e39e
#
_entry.id   9e2b0043f883f8213a96f7402597e39e
#
_cell.length_a   1.000
_cell.length_b   1.000
_cell.length_c   1.000
_cell.angle_alpha   90.00
_cell.angle_beta   90.00
_cell.angle_gamma   90.00
#
_symmetry.space_group_name_H-M   'P 1'
#
loop_
_entity.id
_entity.type
_entity.pdbx_description
1 polymer ?
#
loop_
_entity_poly.entity_id
_entity_poly.type
_entity_poly.pdbx_seq_one_letter_code
_entity_poly.pdbx_strand_id
1 'polypeptide(L)'
;MLPFTKLTGLFAATALVATALPERGTNYESALRQARQQGKAVLADFTGSDWCWYCIRLRKEVLAQADFAAWAAEHFVLLEVDVPQNPNFDAQLLEQNRALCSKYRIDGFPTVLVLDEKGRAVGGVFGFVSKPSVLRRALEPGLQAAALLRKAEQVQGEDKLQTLLAAWRLIPEPLYELNAELQAELAAIDVQDLSGLRGKAEAQRVLRECAEAADAAPTDAAALVIIEQALAGAVPENRRELLELKYRLLMRGLETPEDVRQAAEVAFAMIDADRRLSSEQKENYKRQLRGVFANPQTSINRSKMRKRRRPKR
;
A
#
# COMPACT_ATOMS: atom_id res chain seq x y z
N MET A 1 10.69 -57.16 -60.57
CA MET A 1 9.98 -57.35 -59.27
C MET A 1 10.71 -56.46 -58.27
N LEU A 2 10.13 -55.33 -57.93
CA LEU A 2 10.65 -54.41 -56.89
C LEU A 2 9.67 -54.50 -55.71
N PRO A 3 10.12 -54.56 -54.45
CA PRO A 3 9.25 -54.60 -53.27
C PRO A 3 8.71 -53.28 -52.88
N PHE A 4 7.41 -53.19 -52.64
CA PHE A 4 6.68 -52.06 -52.04
C PHE A 4 7.09 -51.91 -50.60
N THR A 5 7.76 -50.79 -50.28
CA THR A 5 8.01 -50.31 -48.90
C THR A 5 6.75 -49.63 -48.39
N LYS A 6 6.12 -50.21 -47.35
CA LYS A 6 5.00 -49.60 -46.64
C LYS A 6 5.50 -48.43 -45.78
N LEU A 7 5.09 -47.22 -46.12
CA LEU A 7 5.29 -46.04 -45.33
C LEU A 7 4.23 -46.02 -44.20
N THR A 8 4.62 -46.43 -42.98
CA THR A 8 3.79 -46.30 -41.80
C THR A 8 3.87 -44.84 -41.31
N GLY A 9 2.81 -44.07 -41.57
CA GLY A 9 2.65 -42.74 -41.08
C GLY A 9 2.43 -42.77 -39.57
N LEU A 10 3.37 -42.16 -38.82
CA LEU A 10 3.27 -41.90 -37.39
C LEU A 10 2.38 -40.69 -37.19
N PHE A 11 1.10 -40.89 -36.91
CA PHE A 11 0.21 -39.85 -36.44
C PHE A 11 0.61 -39.49 -35.00
N ALA A 12 1.36 -38.40 -34.83
CA ALA A 12 1.54 -37.77 -33.52
C ALA A 12 0.19 -37.17 -33.07
N ALA A 13 -0.50 -37.89 -32.19
CA ALA A 13 -1.66 -37.33 -31.50
C ALA A 13 -1.18 -36.18 -30.60
N THR A 14 -1.38 -34.96 -31.04
CA THR A 14 -1.30 -33.80 -30.17
C THR A 14 -2.44 -33.88 -29.16
N ALA A 15 -2.13 -34.39 -27.97
CA ALA A 15 -3.05 -34.34 -26.84
C ALA A 15 -3.31 -32.88 -26.52
N LEU A 16 -4.54 -32.43 -26.77
CA LEU A 16 -5.04 -31.15 -26.31
C LEU A 16 -5.16 -31.28 -24.77
N VAL A 17 -4.11 -30.85 -24.05
CA VAL A 17 -4.17 -30.75 -22.59
C VAL A 17 -5.16 -29.62 -22.31
N ALA A 18 -6.39 -29.99 -21.98
CA ALA A 18 -7.35 -29.09 -21.38
C ALA A 18 -6.69 -28.59 -20.09
N THR A 19 -6.15 -27.38 -20.10
CA THR A 19 -5.60 -26.74 -18.91
C THR A 19 -6.76 -26.45 -17.98
N ALA A 20 -7.00 -27.35 -17.02
CA ALA A 20 -7.87 -27.06 -15.89
C ALA A 20 -7.36 -25.76 -15.23
N LEU A 21 -8.29 -24.90 -14.82
CA LEU A 21 -7.92 -23.70 -14.05
C LEU A 21 -7.11 -24.14 -12.84
N PRO A 22 -6.01 -23.44 -12.51
CA PRO A 22 -5.15 -23.83 -11.40
C PRO A 22 -5.96 -23.87 -10.11
N GLU A 23 -5.76 -24.93 -9.33
CA GLU A 23 -6.40 -25.12 -8.04
C GLU A 23 -5.99 -24.03 -7.07
N ARG A 24 -6.97 -23.43 -6.39
CA ARG A 24 -6.77 -22.42 -5.35
C ARG A 24 -6.82 -23.09 -4.00
N GLY A 25 -5.72 -23.01 -3.27
CA GLY A 25 -5.68 -23.44 -1.87
C GLY A 25 -6.46 -22.48 -0.99
N THR A 26 -6.95 -23.00 0.14
CA THR A 26 -7.62 -22.19 1.17
C THR A 26 -6.85 -22.15 2.49
N ASN A 27 -5.85 -23.00 2.65
CA ASN A 27 -5.03 -23.06 3.87
C ASN A 27 -3.75 -22.21 3.70
N TYR A 28 -3.63 -21.17 4.51
CA TYR A 28 -2.55 -20.20 4.45
C TYR A 28 -1.16 -20.83 4.67
N GLU A 29 -1.00 -21.63 5.72
CA GLU A 29 0.28 -22.25 6.05
C GLU A 29 0.72 -23.24 4.97
N SER A 30 -0.23 -23.96 4.38
CA SER A 30 0.04 -24.85 3.25
C SER A 30 0.51 -24.06 2.02
N ALA A 31 -0.13 -22.92 1.72
CA ALA A 31 0.27 -22.06 0.61
C ALA A 31 1.71 -21.53 0.78
N LEU A 32 2.10 -21.09 1.97
CA LEU A 32 3.46 -20.64 2.25
C LEU A 32 4.49 -21.79 2.12
N ARG A 33 4.16 -22.99 2.61
CA ARG A 33 5.05 -24.15 2.45
C ARG A 33 5.25 -24.52 0.98
N GLN A 34 4.17 -24.53 0.19
CA GLN A 34 4.23 -24.79 -1.24
C GLN A 34 5.04 -23.72 -1.98
N ALA A 35 4.84 -22.44 -1.62
CA ALA A 35 5.60 -21.33 -2.21
C ALA A 35 7.11 -21.52 -1.99
N ARG A 36 7.52 -21.86 -0.78
CA ARG A 36 8.92 -22.20 -0.45
C ARG A 36 9.47 -23.36 -1.28
N GLN A 37 8.71 -24.47 -1.36
CA GLN A 37 9.14 -25.66 -2.08
C GLN A 37 9.27 -25.43 -3.58
N GLN A 38 8.38 -24.61 -4.15
CA GLN A 38 8.32 -24.34 -5.58
C GLN A 38 9.13 -23.11 -6.01
N GLY A 39 9.68 -22.36 -5.06
CA GLY A 39 10.36 -21.09 -5.34
C GLY A 39 9.43 -20.03 -5.91
N LYS A 40 8.14 -20.02 -5.55
CA LYS A 40 7.12 -19.09 -6.01
C LYS A 40 6.73 -18.08 -4.93
N ALA A 41 6.01 -17.04 -5.32
CA ALA A 41 5.28 -16.20 -4.38
C ALA A 41 3.87 -16.78 -4.14
N VAL A 42 3.14 -16.23 -3.15
CA VAL A 42 1.71 -16.53 -2.97
C VAL A 42 0.88 -15.38 -3.52
N LEU A 43 -0.14 -15.69 -4.31
CA LEU A 43 -1.17 -14.74 -4.72
C LEU A 43 -2.39 -14.95 -3.84
N ALA A 44 -2.60 -14.06 -2.86
CA ALA A 44 -3.70 -14.12 -1.92
C ALA A 44 -4.86 -13.25 -2.41
N ASP A 45 -6.00 -13.88 -2.74
CA ASP A 45 -7.23 -13.24 -3.19
C ASP A 45 -8.20 -13.12 -2.01
N PHE A 46 -8.28 -11.92 -1.40
CA PHE A 46 -9.22 -11.59 -0.34
C PHE A 46 -10.57 -11.23 -0.95
N THR A 47 -11.58 -12.04 -0.66
CA THR A 47 -12.84 -12.01 -1.39
C THR A 47 -14.06 -12.23 -0.46
N GLY A 48 -15.24 -11.86 -0.95
CA GLY A 48 -16.54 -12.21 -0.38
C GLY A 48 -17.37 -12.86 -1.49
N SER A 49 -17.22 -14.17 -1.66
CA SER A 49 -17.63 -14.90 -2.87
C SER A 49 -19.13 -14.87 -3.14
N ASP A 50 -19.97 -14.70 -2.13
CA ASP A 50 -21.43 -14.75 -2.19
C ASP A 50 -22.15 -13.39 -2.06
N TRP A 51 -21.43 -12.34 -1.67
CA TRP A 51 -22.03 -11.01 -1.46
C TRP A 51 -21.29 -9.86 -2.16
N CYS A 52 -19.96 -10.00 -2.41
CA CYS A 52 -19.16 -8.92 -2.97
C CYS A 52 -19.25 -8.92 -4.51
N TRP A 53 -20.09 -8.07 -5.06
CA TRP A 53 -20.28 -7.94 -6.52
C TRP A 53 -18.97 -7.77 -7.31
N TYR A 54 -18.08 -6.89 -6.82
CA TYR A 54 -16.79 -6.65 -7.49
C TYR A 54 -15.84 -7.84 -7.38
N CYS A 55 -15.93 -8.65 -6.33
CA CYS A 55 -15.15 -9.88 -6.18
C CYS A 55 -15.59 -10.94 -7.21
N ILE A 56 -16.91 -11.13 -7.35
CA ILE A 56 -17.51 -12.04 -8.34
C ILE A 56 -17.06 -11.64 -9.75
N ARG A 57 -17.09 -10.34 -10.04
CA ARG A 57 -16.63 -9.82 -11.35
C ARG A 57 -15.13 -10.02 -11.54
N LEU A 58 -14.29 -9.68 -10.55
CA LEU A 58 -12.84 -9.87 -10.62
C LEU A 58 -12.51 -11.34 -10.91
N ARG A 59 -13.15 -12.26 -10.19
CA ARG A 59 -12.99 -13.69 -10.42
C ARG A 59 -13.33 -14.06 -11.86
N LYS A 60 -14.50 -13.69 -12.35
CA LYS A 60 -15.00 -14.06 -13.67
C LYS A 60 -14.25 -13.37 -14.82
N GLU A 61 -14.04 -12.08 -14.71
CA GLU A 61 -13.56 -11.23 -15.82
C GLU A 61 -12.03 -11.17 -15.89
N VAL A 62 -11.32 -11.53 -14.80
CA VAL A 62 -9.86 -11.39 -14.71
C VAL A 62 -9.19 -12.68 -14.26
N LEU A 63 -9.46 -13.15 -13.03
CA LEU A 63 -8.70 -14.24 -12.44
C LEU A 63 -8.95 -15.60 -13.11
N ALA A 64 -10.13 -15.82 -13.69
CA ALA A 64 -10.49 -17.03 -14.41
C ALA A 64 -10.17 -16.97 -15.92
N GLN A 65 -9.65 -15.86 -16.42
CA GLN A 65 -9.24 -15.77 -17.82
C GLN A 65 -8.00 -16.63 -18.06
N ALA A 66 -8.01 -17.41 -19.13
CA ALA A 66 -7.03 -18.48 -19.38
C ALA A 66 -5.58 -17.96 -19.39
N ASP A 67 -5.33 -16.80 -20.00
CA ASP A 67 -4.02 -16.17 -20.08
C ASP A 67 -3.51 -15.72 -18.70
N PHE A 68 -4.38 -15.13 -17.87
CA PHE A 68 -4.03 -14.75 -16.51
C PHE A 68 -3.84 -15.98 -15.61
N ALA A 69 -4.73 -16.95 -15.70
CA ALA A 69 -4.69 -18.15 -14.89
C ALA A 69 -3.41 -18.97 -15.16
N ALA A 70 -3.01 -19.12 -16.43
CA ALA A 70 -1.77 -19.76 -16.81
C ALA A 70 -0.54 -19.04 -16.26
N TRP A 71 -0.47 -17.73 -16.44
CA TRP A 71 0.60 -16.89 -15.90
C TRP A 71 0.65 -16.94 -14.36
N ALA A 72 -0.51 -16.85 -13.71
CA ALA A 72 -0.57 -16.91 -12.25
C ALA A 72 -0.11 -18.27 -11.71
N ALA A 73 -0.49 -19.37 -12.35
CA ALA A 73 -0.06 -20.73 -11.98
C ALA A 73 1.46 -20.93 -12.14
N GLU A 74 2.07 -20.30 -13.14
CA GLU A 74 3.52 -20.35 -13.35
C GLU A 74 4.29 -19.67 -12.22
N HIS A 75 3.79 -18.53 -11.73
CA HIS A 75 4.55 -17.64 -10.84
C HIS A 75 4.12 -17.69 -9.38
N PHE A 76 2.90 -18.15 -9.10
CA PHE A 76 2.32 -18.11 -7.77
C PHE A 76 1.76 -19.46 -7.31
N VAL A 77 1.73 -19.65 -6.01
CA VAL A 77 0.77 -20.51 -5.32
C VAL A 77 -0.47 -19.67 -5.07
N LEU A 78 -1.64 -20.14 -5.49
CA LEU A 78 -2.89 -19.42 -5.39
C LEU A 78 -3.55 -19.68 -4.04
N LEU A 79 -3.87 -18.65 -3.28
CA LEU A 79 -4.57 -18.70 -2.00
C LEU A 79 -5.86 -17.90 -2.09
N GLU A 80 -6.99 -18.54 -1.81
CA GLU A 80 -8.27 -17.88 -1.66
C GLU A 80 -8.57 -17.62 -0.18
N VAL A 81 -8.78 -16.35 0.18
CA VAL A 81 -9.16 -15.92 1.53
C VAL A 81 -10.59 -15.38 1.46
N ASP A 82 -11.56 -16.29 1.49
CA ASP A 82 -12.98 -15.98 1.35
C ASP A 82 -13.64 -15.68 2.69
N VAL A 83 -14.41 -14.59 2.77
CA VAL A 83 -15.22 -14.21 3.94
C VAL A 83 -16.69 -14.14 3.51
N PRO A 84 -17.34 -15.29 3.25
CA PRO A 84 -18.72 -15.34 2.79
C PRO A 84 -19.71 -15.01 3.92
N GLN A 85 -20.96 -14.70 3.52
CA GLN A 85 -22.09 -14.55 4.45
C GLN A 85 -22.85 -15.86 4.65
N ASN A 86 -22.53 -16.91 3.88
CA ASN A 86 -23.16 -18.22 3.99
C ASN A 86 -22.95 -18.83 5.40
N PRO A 87 -24.01 -19.08 6.18
CA PRO A 87 -23.90 -19.62 7.54
C PRO A 87 -23.37 -21.07 7.58
N ASN A 88 -23.38 -21.79 6.47
CA ASN A 88 -22.88 -23.17 6.36
C ASN A 88 -21.41 -23.24 5.92
N PHE A 89 -20.70 -22.11 5.86
CA PHE A 89 -19.28 -22.09 5.59
C PHE A 89 -18.49 -22.69 6.75
N ASP A 90 -17.37 -23.33 6.47
CA ASP A 90 -16.51 -23.92 7.49
C ASP A 90 -16.04 -22.86 8.49
N ALA A 91 -16.40 -23.04 9.76
CA ALA A 91 -16.18 -22.07 10.82
C ALA A 91 -14.69 -21.86 11.11
N GLN A 92 -13.87 -22.91 11.04
CA GLN A 92 -12.42 -22.83 11.28
C GLN A 92 -11.72 -22.09 10.14
N LEU A 93 -12.13 -22.36 8.91
CA LEU A 93 -11.61 -21.65 7.74
C LEU A 93 -12.02 -20.17 7.75
N LEU A 94 -13.26 -19.87 8.17
CA LEU A 94 -13.71 -18.48 8.31
C LEU A 94 -12.92 -17.73 9.38
N GLU A 95 -12.60 -18.37 10.50
CA GLU A 95 -11.76 -17.79 11.54
C GLU A 95 -10.35 -17.49 11.02
N GLN A 96 -9.70 -18.45 10.33
CA GLN A 96 -8.43 -18.22 9.65
C GLN A 96 -8.50 -17.02 8.70
N ASN A 97 -9.53 -16.96 7.85
CA ASN A 97 -9.66 -15.93 6.83
C ASN A 97 -9.88 -14.54 7.45
N ARG A 98 -10.67 -14.43 8.54
CA ARG A 98 -10.83 -13.19 9.30
C ARG A 98 -9.54 -12.76 9.98
N ALA A 99 -8.78 -13.70 10.54
CA ALA A 99 -7.48 -13.41 11.13
C ALA A 99 -6.47 -12.90 10.07
N LEU A 100 -6.50 -13.46 8.85
CA LEU A 100 -5.69 -12.98 7.73
C LEU A 100 -6.13 -11.58 7.26
N CYS A 101 -7.44 -11.29 7.20
CA CYS A 101 -7.91 -9.95 6.93
C CYS A 101 -7.39 -8.94 7.95
N SER A 102 -7.40 -9.29 9.24
CA SER A 102 -6.84 -8.44 10.30
C SER A 102 -5.32 -8.31 10.16
N LYS A 103 -4.59 -9.42 9.96
CA LYS A 103 -3.12 -9.43 9.79
C LYS A 103 -2.67 -8.49 8.67
N TYR A 104 -3.34 -8.53 7.53
CA TYR A 104 -3.00 -7.73 6.35
C TYR A 104 -3.77 -6.42 6.24
N ARG A 105 -4.54 -6.05 7.29
CA ARG A 105 -5.33 -4.80 7.37
C ARG A 105 -6.21 -4.61 6.14
N ILE A 106 -6.97 -5.66 5.80
CA ILE A 106 -7.87 -5.62 4.64
C ILE A 106 -9.11 -4.80 5.00
N ASP A 107 -9.21 -3.61 4.45
CA ASP A 107 -10.31 -2.66 4.70
C ASP A 107 -11.43 -2.76 3.65
N GLY A 108 -11.19 -3.48 2.56
CA GLY A 108 -12.15 -3.60 1.47
C GLY A 108 -11.91 -4.78 0.54
N PHE A 109 -12.94 -5.15 -0.19
CA PHE A 109 -12.95 -6.26 -1.13
C PHE A 109 -13.32 -5.81 -2.55
N PRO A 110 -12.73 -6.43 -3.59
CA PRO A 110 -11.64 -7.38 -3.54
C PRO A 110 -10.31 -6.74 -3.17
N THR A 111 -9.40 -7.49 -2.57
CA THR A 111 -7.99 -7.15 -2.42
C THR A 111 -7.15 -8.34 -2.84
N VAL A 112 -6.16 -8.12 -3.69
CA VAL A 112 -5.23 -9.16 -4.15
C VAL A 112 -3.84 -8.79 -3.69
N LEU A 113 -3.20 -9.63 -2.85
CA LEU A 113 -1.85 -9.41 -2.36
C LEU A 113 -0.86 -10.41 -2.95
N VAL A 114 0.35 -9.94 -3.19
CA VAL A 114 1.52 -10.78 -3.41
C VAL A 114 2.23 -10.94 -2.08
N LEU A 115 2.31 -12.18 -1.61
CA LEU A 115 3.07 -12.52 -0.41
C LEU A 115 4.33 -13.29 -0.81
N ASP A 116 5.42 -13.01 -0.13
CA ASP A 116 6.59 -13.87 -0.26
C ASP A 116 6.40 -15.19 0.52
N GLU A 117 7.38 -16.07 0.48
CA GLU A 117 7.33 -17.37 1.14
C GLU A 117 7.34 -17.33 2.68
N LYS A 118 7.60 -16.17 3.28
CA LYS A 118 7.48 -15.90 4.74
C LYS A 118 6.14 -15.25 5.09
N GLY A 119 5.29 -14.95 4.08
CA GLY A 119 4.02 -14.27 4.28
C GLY A 119 4.15 -12.76 4.45
N ARG A 120 5.25 -12.14 4.00
CA ARG A 120 5.38 -10.68 3.94
C ARG A 120 4.64 -10.16 2.73
N ALA A 121 3.80 -9.13 2.90
CA ALA A 121 3.07 -8.50 1.81
C ALA A 121 4.00 -7.59 1.00
N VAL A 122 4.36 -8.00 -0.21
CA VAL A 122 5.37 -7.33 -1.04
C VAL A 122 4.80 -6.65 -2.28
N GLY A 123 3.52 -6.80 -2.53
CA GLY A 123 2.80 -6.17 -3.63
C GLY A 123 1.30 -6.42 -3.53
N GLY A 124 0.52 -5.76 -4.37
CA GLY A 124 -0.91 -6.03 -4.38
C GLY A 124 -1.74 -4.96 -5.10
N VAL A 125 -3.03 -5.24 -5.18
CA VAL A 125 -4.05 -4.34 -5.73
C VAL A 125 -5.22 -4.29 -4.77
N PHE A 126 -5.64 -3.08 -4.43
CA PHE A 126 -6.77 -2.79 -3.57
C PHE A 126 -7.94 -2.33 -4.44
N GLY A 127 -9.03 -3.11 -4.44
CA GLY A 127 -10.21 -2.84 -5.25
C GLY A 127 -10.22 -3.57 -6.59
N PHE A 128 -11.25 -3.27 -7.38
CA PHE A 128 -11.55 -3.95 -8.64
C PHE A 128 -10.68 -3.47 -9.80
N VAL A 129 -10.16 -4.41 -10.57
CA VAL A 129 -9.54 -4.18 -11.90
C VAL A 129 -10.32 -4.94 -12.96
N SER A 130 -10.53 -4.32 -14.11
CA SER A 130 -11.39 -4.87 -15.17
C SER A 130 -10.64 -5.66 -16.26
N LYS A 131 -9.30 -5.70 -16.22
CA LYS A 131 -8.51 -6.34 -17.29
C LYS A 131 -7.37 -7.19 -16.72
N PRO A 132 -7.18 -8.42 -17.21
CA PRO A 132 -6.06 -9.30 -16.83
C PRO A 132 -4.68 -8.64 -16.94
N SER A 133 -4.44 -7.93 -18.05
CA SER A 133 -3.15 -7.26 -18.29
C SER A 133 -2.85 -6.12 -17.30
N VAL A 134 -3.88 -5.45 -16.79
CA VAL A 134 -3.72 -4.39 -15.77
C VAL A 134 -3.35 -5.01 -14.43
N LEU A 135 -4.06 -6.08 -14.03
CA LEU A 135 -3.76 -6.79 -12.79
C LEU A 135 -2.35 -7.39 -12.84
N ARG A 136 -1.99 -8.10 -13.92
CA ARG A 136 -0.65 -8.65 -14.11
C ARG A 136 0.43 -7.60 -13.93
N ARG A 137 0.34 -6.47 -14.63
CA ARG A 137 1.32 -5.36 -14.53
C ARG A 137 1.44 -4.82 -13.11
N ALA A 138 0.32 -4.75 -12.37
CA ALA A 138 0.32 -4.26 -11.01
C ALA A 138 0.96 -5.25 -10.01
N LEU A 139 0.92 -6.55 -10.31
CA LEU A 139 1.50 -7.61 -9.47
C LEU A 139 2.99 -7.88 -9.75
N GLU A 140 3.48 -7.57 -10.96
CA GLU A 140 4.87 -7.83 -11.37
C GLU A 140 5.93 -7.24 -10.41
N PRO A 141 5.82 -6.00 -9.90
CA PRO A 141 6.79 -5.48 -8.92
C PRO A 141 6.85 -6.31 -7.64
N GLY A 142 5.69 -6.73 -7.12
CA GLY A 142 5.62 -7.59 -5.94
C GLY A 142 6.24 -8.97 -6.17
N LEU A 143 6.04 -9.55 -7.35
CA LEU A 143 6.68 -10.81 -7.75
C LEU A 143 8.20 -10.67 -7.79
N GLN A 144 8.72 -9.57 -8.34
CA GLN A 144 10.15 -9.28 -8.35
C GLN A 144 10.70 -9.05 -6.94
N ALA A 145 9.95 -8.34 -6.09
CA ALA A 145 10.33 -8.14 -4.69
C ALA A 145 10.45 -9.47 -3.93
N ALA A 146 9.48 -10.38 -4.09
CA ALA A 146 9.53 -11.72 -3.48
C ALA A 146 10.76 -12.52 -3.93
N ALA A 147 11.10 -12.46 -5.22
CA ALA A 147 12.29 -13.14 -5.76
C ALA A 147 13.59 -12.55 -5.20
N LEU A 148 13.68 -11.22 -5.08
CA LEU A 148 14.83 -10.53 -4.49
C LEU A 148 14.98 -10.85 -3.00
N LEU A 149 13.88 -10.89 -2.23
CA LEU A 149 13.91 -11.26 -0.82
C LEU A 149 14.43 -12.69 -0.62
N ARG A 150 14.01 -13.62 -1.47
CA ARG A 150 14.54 -15.00 -1.46
C ARG A 150 16.03 -15.03 -1.80
N LYS A 151 16.47 -14.25 -2.80
CA LYS A 151 17.90 -14.11 -3.13
C LYS A 151 18.71 -13.53 -1.97
N ALA A 152 18.18 -12.56 -1.25
CA ALA A 152 18.84 -11.93 -0.12
C ALA A 152 19.18 -12.92 1.03
N GLU A 153 18.45 -14.04 1.12
CA GLU A 153 18.76 -15.11 2.10
C GLU A 153 19.99 -15.96 1.72
N GLN A 154 20.40 -15.90 0.46
CA GLN A 154 21.50 -16.70 -0.08
C GLN A 154 22.82 -15.90 -0.20
N VAL A 155 22.79 -14.61 0.05
CA VAL A 155 23.94 -13.70 -0.06
C VAL A 155 24.22 -13.01 1.28
N GLN A 156 25.43 -12.43 1.44
CA GLN A 156 25.86 -11.76 2.67
C GLN A 156 26.49 -10.40 2.41
N GLY A 157 26.74 -9.63 3.45
CA GLY A 157 27.43 -8.35 3.38
C GLY A 157 26.73 -7.34 2.47
N GLU A 158 27.53 -6.68 1.64
CA GLU A 158 27.04 -5.64 0.72
C GLU A 158 26.03 -6.19 -0.30
N ASP A 159 26.23 -7.39 -0.83
CA ASP A 159 25.30 -8.00 -1.78
C ASP A 159 23.92 -8.23 -1.16
N LYS A 160 23.88 -8.61 0.14
CA LYS A 160 22.62 -8.73 0.87
C LYS A 160 21.94 -7.38 1.01
N LEU A 161 22.69 -6.34 1.41
CA LEU A 161 22.16 -4.99 1.56
C LEU A 161 21.56 -4.49 0.24
N GLN A 162 22.32 -4.56 -0.86
CA GLN A 162 21.86 -4.09 -2.16
C GLN A 162 20.64 -4.86 -2.66
N THR A 163 20.59 -6.17 -2.41
CA THR A 163 19.45 -7.01 -2.80
C THR A 163 18.19 -6.67 -1.99
N LEU A 164 18.32 -6.45 -0.67
CA LEU A 164 17.21 -6.03 0.18
C LEU A 164 16.72 -4.62 -0.16
N LEU A 165 17.63 -3.68 -0.45
CA LEU A 165 17.27 -2.34 -0.91
C LEU A 165 16.51 -2.37 -2.25
N ALA A 166 16.95 -3.22 -3.18
CA ALA A 166 16.25 -3.40 -4.46
C ALA A 166 14.83 -3.96 -4.25
N ALA A 167 14.66 -4.95 -3.36
CA ALA A 167 13.35 -5.48 -2.99
C ALA A 167 12.47 -4.42 -2.33
N TRP A 168 13.02 -3.68 -1.35
CA TRP A 168 12.31 -2.64 -0.60
C TRP A 168 11.72 -1.55 -1.51
N ARG A 169 12.47 -1.11 -2.51
CA ARG A 169 12.04 -0.09 -3.48
C ARG A 169 10.87 -0.54 -4.36
N LEU A 170 10.65 -1.83 -4.50
CA LEU A 170 9.52 -2.40 -5.26
C LEU A 170 8.25 -2.57 -4.43
N ILE A 171 8.37 -2.60 -3.10
CA ILE A 171 7.23 -2.76 -2.19
C ILE A 171 6.46 -1.43 -2.15
N PRO A 172 5.14 -1.42 -2.38
CA PRO A 172 4.33 -0.20 -2.27
C PRO A 172 4.30 0.36 -0.84
N GLU A 173 4.35 1.68 -0.72
CA GLU A 173 4.37 2.38 0.58
C GLU A 173 3.23 1.95 1.54
N PRO A 174 1.97 1.74 1.09
CA PRO A 174 0.90 1.27 1.98
C PRO A 174 1.17 -0.07 2.66
N LEU A 175 2.09 -0.88 2.11
CA LEU A 175 2.48 -2.18 2.69
C LEU A 175 3.67 -2.10 3.65
N TYR A 176 4.31 -0.95 3.81
CA TYR A 176 5.50 -0.82 4.66
C TYR A 176 5.22 -1.22 6.11
N GLU A 177 4.10 -0.77 6.69
CA GLU A 177 3.74 -1.10 8.07
C GLU A 177 3.48 -2.61 8.31
N LEU A 178 3.18 -3.36 7.25
CA LEU A 178 3.02 -4.81 7.32
C LEU A 178 4.36 -5.56 7.29
N ASN A 179 5.48 -4.86 7.09
CA ASN A 179 6.81 -5.42 6.89
C ASN A 179 7.81 -4.97 7.98
N ALA A 180 7.37 -4.91 9.24
CA ALA A 180 8.21 -4.43 10.35
C ALA A 180 9.52 -5.23 10.52
N GLU A 181 9.48 -6.56 10.32
CA GLU A 181 10.66 -7.41 10.38
C GLU A 181 11.68 -7.08 9.28
N LEU A 182 11.21 -6.85 8.04
CA LEU A 182 12.07 -6.44 6.93
C LEU A 182 12.66 -5.04 7.17
N GLN A 183 11.86 -4.12 7.73
CA GLN A 183 12.37 -2.80 8.12
C GLN A 183 13.47 -2.91 9.17
N ALA A 184 13.28 -3.75 10.18
CA ALA A 184 14.29 -3.98 11.23
C ALA A 184 15.57 -4.62 10.66
N GLU A 185 15.44 -5.59 9.75
CA GLU A 185 16.57 -6.22 9.08
C GLU A 185 17.36 -5.20 8.25
N LEU A 186 16.68 -4.37 7.45
CA LEU A 186 17.32 -3.29 6.69
C LEU A 186 17.99 -2.27 7.61
N ALA A 187 17.32 -1.80 8.65
CA ALA A 187 17.87 -0.80 9.57
C ALA A 187 19.13 -1.30 10.28
N ALA A 188 19.24 -2.61 10.51
CA ALA A 188 20.42 -3.22 11.17
C ALA A 188 21.68 -3.23 10.28
N ILE A 189 21.53 -3.37 8.96
CA ILE A 189 22.67 -3.51 8.04
C ILE A 189 22.89 -2.27 7.16
N ASP A 190 21.91 -1.40 7.02
CA ASP A 190 21.93 -0.18 6.21
C ASP A 190 22.53 0.99 7.02
N VAL A 191 23.84 0.93 7.26
CA VAL A 191 24.56 1.93 8.08
C VAL A 191 24.46 3.34 7.49
N GLN A 192 24.39 3.46 6.18
CA GLN A 192 24.29 4.74 5.47
C GLN A 192 22.86 5.25 5.28
N ASP A 193 21.86 4.51 5.77
CA ASP A 193 20.43 4.80 5.59
C ASP A 193 20.00 4.99 4.12
N LEU A 194 20.55 4.17 3.22
CA LEU A 194 20.21 4.18 1.79
C LEU A 194 18.75 3.79 1.52
N SER A 195 18.12 3.08 2.47
CA SER A 195 16.67 2.82 2.48
C SER A 195 15.84 4.04 2.88
N GLY A 196 16.43 5.00 3.59
CA GLY A 196 15.75 6.12 4.19
C GLY A 196 14.85 5.76 5.39
N LEU A 197 14.96 4.52 5.90
CA LEU A 197 14.08 4.04 6.98
C LEU A 197 14.35 4.72 8.32
N ARG A 198 15.62 4.96 8.66
CA ARG A 198 15.98 5.65 9.91
C ARG A 198 15.61 7.12 9.85
N GLY A 199 15.89 7.79 8.73
CA GLY A 199 15.46 9.16 8.50
C GLY A 199 13.94 9.31 8.57
N LYS A 200 13.20 8.36 7.97
CA LYS A 200 11.74 8.34 8.04
C LYS A 200 11.22 8.08 9.46
N ALA A 201 11.80 7.14 10.19
CA ALA A 201 11.44 6.85 11.57
C ALA A 201 11.71 8.05 12.50
N GLU A 202 12.85 8.71 12.33
CA GLU A 202 13.20 9.93 13.05
C GLU A 202 12.23 11.08 12.72
N ALA A 203 11.90 11.27 11.45
CA ALA A 203 10.94 12.27 11.02
C ALA A 203 9.55 12.04 11.65
N GLN A 204 9.11 10.78 11.75
CA GLN A 204 7.85 10.42 12.40
C GLN A 204 7.91 10.62 13.93
N ARG A 205 9.07 10.34 14.56
CA ARG A 205 9.28 10.60 15.98
C ARG A 205 9.14 12.09 16.28
N VAL A 206 9.85 12.94 15.54
CA VAL A 206 9.79 14.41 15.68
C VAL A 206 8.36 14.92 15.48
N LEU A 207 7.63 14.40 14.49
CA LEU A 207 6.23 14.78 14.25
C LEU A 207 5.34 14.43 15.44
N ARG A 208 5.47 13.23 15.99
CA ARG A 208 4.68 12.77 17.14
C ARG A 208 4.96 13.59 18.39
N GLU A 209 6.24 13.77 18.73
CA GLU A 209 6.66 14.57 19.88
C GLU A 209 6.19 16.03 19.77
N CYS A 210 6.27 16.61 18.55
CA CYS A 210 5.76 17.94 18.28
C CYS A 210 4.24 18.02 18.47
N ALA A 211 3.48 17.04 17.97
CA ALA A 211 2.03 17.00 18.10
C ALA A 211 1.60 16.88 19.57
N GLU A 212 2.23 15.99 20.35
CA GLU A 212 1.97 15.80 21.78
C GLU A 212 2.30 17.07 22.58
N ALA A 213 3.44 17.68 22.33
CA ALA A 213 3.86 18.93 22.99
C ALA A 213 2.93 20.12 22.63
N ALA A 214 2.50 20.22 21.38
CA ALA A 214 1.58 21.27 20.93
C ALA A 214 0.17 21.08 21.54
N ASP A 215 -0.31 19.86 21.67
CA ASP A 215 -1.61 19.55 22.30
C ASP A 215 -1.58 19.80 23.83
N ALA A 216 -0.43 19.64 24.48
CA ALA A 216 -0.21 19.93 25.90
C ALA A 216 0.06 21.41 26.19
N ALA A 217 0.28 22.24 25.18
CA ALA A 217 0.62 23.66 25.35
C ALA A 217 -0.54 24.45 25.97
N PRO A 218 -0.25 25.39 26.88
CA PRO A 218 -1.27 26.15 27.61
C PRO A 218 -2.08 27.11 26.73
N THR A 219 -1.53 27.51 25.59
CA THR A 219 -2.16 28.43 24.64
C THR A 219 -1.84 28.07 23.21
N ASP A 220 -2.70 28.48 22.27
CA ASP A 220 -2.44 28.31 20.82
C ASP A 220 -1.15 28.99 20.38
N ALA A 221 -0.78 30.14 21.00
CA ALA A 221 0.48 30.83 20.73
C ALA A 221 1.70 30.00 21.15
N ALA A 222 1.65 29.36 22.33
CA ALA A 222 2.72 28.46 22.77
C ALA A 222 2.83 27.22 21.88
N ALA A 223 1.71 26.66 21.46
CA ALA A 223 1.67 25.54 20.51
C ALA A 223 2.29 25.93 19.14
N LEU A 224 2.02 27.13 18.64
CA LEU A 224 2.64 27.64 17.40
C LEU A 224 4.15 27.70 17.49
N VAL A 225 4.70 28.20 18.62
CA VAL A 225 6.17 28.25 18.83
C VAL A 225 6.78 26.85 18.76
N ILE A 226 6.16 25.85 19.39
CA ILE A 226 6.65 24.46 19.36
C ILE A 226 6.68 23.93 17.92
N ILE A 227 5.59 24.16 17.17
CA ILE A 227 5.51 23.69 15.77
C ILE A 227 6.52 24.43 14.88
N GLU A 228 6.74 25.71 15.10
CA GLU A 228 7.74 26.50 14.35
C GLU A 228 9.18 26.05 14.61
N GLN A 229 9.50 25.70 15.84
CA GLN A 229 10.79 25.11 16.19
C GLN A 229 10.99 23.75 15.48
N ALA A 230 9.98 22.89 15.47
CA ALA A 230 10.03 21.62 14.74
C ALA A 230 10.15 21.83 13.22
N LEU A 231 9.48 22.85 12.66
CA LEU A 231 9.57 23.19 11.23
C LEU A 231 10.95 23.72 10.83
N ALA A 232 11.66 24.38 11.72
CA ALA A 232 13.03 24.86 11.46
C ALA A 232 14.01 23.71 11.21
N GLY A 233 13.81 22.56 11.88
CA GLY A 233 14.58 21.33 11.68
C GLY A 233 13.90 20.29 10.77
N ALA A 234 12.80 20.66 10.10
CA ALA A 234 12.00 19.71 9.34
C ALA A 234 12.74 19.19 8.10
N VAL A 235 12.71 17.87 7.95
CA VAL A 235 13.16 17.16 6.75
C VAL A 235 12.00 16.99 5.76
N PRO A 236 12.26 16.64 4.48
CA PRO A 236 11.19 16.47 3.48
C PRO A 236 10.11 15.44 3.89
N GLU A 237 10.47 14.46 4.72
CA GLU A 237 9.62 13.37 5.17
C GLU A 237 8.53 13.77 6.16
N ASN A 238 8.74 14.81 6.97
CA ASN A 238 7.79 15.28 8.00
C ASN A 238 7.32 16.73 7.80
N ARG A 239 7.91 17.46 6.86
CA ARG A 239 7.64 18.90 6.67
C ARG A 239 6.17 19.18 6.37
N ARG A 240 5.54 18.37 5.52
CA ARG A 240 4.13 18.55 5.15
C ARG A 240 3.20 18.38 6.34
N GLU A 241 3.41 17.34 7.12
CA GLU A 241 2.60 17.01 8.30
C GLU A 241 2.77 18.06 9.42
N LEU A 242 3.98 18.58 9.63
CA LEU A 242 4.23 19.70 10.54
C LEU A 242 3.53 20.98 10.08
N LEU A 243 3.54 21.27 8.78
CA LEU A 243 2.77 22.38 8.21
C LEU A 243 1.27 22.17 8.38
N GLU A 244 0.78 20.95 8.29
CA GLU A 244 -0.63 20.62 8.54
C GLU A 244 -1.03 20.86 9.99
N LEU A 245 -0.17 20.53 10.97
CA LEU A 245 -0.39 20.86 12.38
C LEU A 245 -0.49 22.40 12.55
N LYS A 246 0.44 23.16 11.97
CA LYS A 246 0.43 24.63 11.99
C LYS A 246 -0.85 25.18 11.38
N TYR A 247 -1.23 24.71 10.20
CA TYR A 247 -2.44 25.12 9.50
C TYR A 247 -3.70 24.90 10.33
N ARG A 248 -3.85 23.69 10.90
CA ARG A 248 -5.00 23.36 11.75
C ARG A 248 -5.11 24.28 12.96
N LEU A 249 -4.00 24.64 13.55
CA LEU A 249 -3.96 25.54 14.70
C LEU A 249 -4.35 26.97 14.31
N LEU A 250 -3.78 27.53 13.25
CA LEU A 250 -4.12 28.85 12.72
C LEU A 250 -5.61 28.95 12.35
N MET A 251 -6.16 27.91 11.72
CA MET A 251 -7.58 27.87 11.33
C MET A 251 -8.56 27.84 12.51
N ARG A 252 -8.10 27.54 13.73
CA ARG A 252 -8.93 27.66 14.96
C ARG A 252 -9.04 29.11 15.40
N GLY A 253 -8.01 29.92 15.16
CA GLY A 253 -7.82 31.27 15.72
C GLY A 253 -8.10 32.43 14.78
N LEU A 254 -8.65 32.21 13.57
CA LEU A 254 -8.86 33.27 12.59
C LEU A 254 -9.76 34.39 13.12
N GLU A 255 -9.19 35.58 13.38
CA GLU A 255 -9.88 36.78 13.89
C GLU A 255 -9.65 37.98 13.01
N THR A 256 -8.48 38.06 12.36
CA THR A 256 -8.04 39.20 11.55
C THR A 256 -7.74 38.78 10.10
N PRO A 257 -7.71 39.71 9.14
CA PRO A 257 -7.24 39.42 7.78
C PRO A 257 -5.80 38.93 7.73
N GLU A 258 -4.96 39.33 8.71
CA GLU A 258 -3.58 38.84 8.82
C GLU A 258 -3.51 37.36 9.16
N ASP A 259 -4.35 36.89 10.10
CA ASP A 259 -4.43 35.46 10.43
C ASP A 259 -4.83 34.64 9.21
N VAL A 260 -5.75 35.15 8.38
CA VAL A 260 -6.17 34.51 7.13
C VAL A 260 -5.02 34.42 6.13
N ARG A 261 -4.19 35.47 6.06
CA ARG A 261 -3.01 35.52 5.18
C ARG A 261 -1.99 34.46 5.62
N GLN A 262 -1.66 34.42 6.91
CA GLN A 262 -0.74 33.43 7.46
C GLN A 262 -1.23 31.98 7.23
N ALA A 263 -2.51 31.72 7.43
CA ALA A 263 -3.09 30.41 7.15
C ALA A 263 -3.00 30.04 5.65
N ALA A 264 -3.19 31.00 4.75
CA ALA A 264 -3.05 30.79 3.31
C ALA A 264 -1.60 30.48 2.92
N GLU A 265 -0.62 31.18 3.48
CA GLU A 265 0.81 30.91 3.24
C GLU A 265 1.20 29.51 3.69
N VAL A 266 0.74 29.07 4.86
CA VAL A 266 0.97 27.70 5.34
C VAL A 266 0.31 26.68 4.43
N ALA A 267 -0.93 26.92 3.95
CA ALA A 267 -1.61 26.04 3.03
C ALA A 267 -0.88 25.90 1.69
N PHE A 268 -0.31 26.99 1.16
CA PHE A 268 0.52 26.94 -0.05
C PHE A 268 1.83 26.16 0.20
N ALA A 269 2.48 26.38 1.35
CA ALA A 269 3.68 25.64 1.72
C ALA A 269 3.42 24.12 1.87
N MET A 270 2.24 23.73 2.37
CA MET A 270 1.82 22.31 2.43
C MET A 270 1.72 21.69 1.04
N ILE A 271 1.13 22.41 0.07
CA ILE A 271 1.04 21.93 -1.32
C ILE A 271 2.44 21.76 -1.92
N ASP A 272 3.34 22.73 -1.67
CA ASP A 272 4.72 22.66 -2.16
C ASP A 272 5.50 21.49 -1.55
N ALA A 273 5.27 21.21 -0.27
CA ALA A 273 5.89 20.11 0.45
C ALA A 273 5.31 18.73 0.07
N ASP A 274 4.14 18.65 -0.58
CA ASP A 274 3.56 17.36 -0.98
C ASP A 274 4.31 16.76 -2.17
N ARG A 275 5.10 15.72 -1.89
CA ARG A 275 5.95 15.03 -2.88
C ARG A 275 5.16 14.13 -3.84
N ARG A 276 3.88 13.87 -3.56
CA ARG A 276 3.00 13.03 -4.39
C ARG A 276 2.38 13.81 -5.55
N LEU A 277 2.41 15.15 -5.47
CA LEU A 277 1.82 16.02 -6.46
C LEU A 277 2.83 16.43 -7.53
N SER A 278 2.42 16.39 -8.79
CA SER A 278 3.18 17.00 -9.90
C SER A 278 3.16 18.53 -9.79
N SER A 279 4.08 19.19 -10.48
CA SER A 279 4.13 20.66 -10.52
C SER A 279 2.82 21.27 -11.04
N GLU A 280 2.19 20.67 -12.04
CA GLU A 280 0.91 21.12 -12.59
C GLU A 280 -0.22 20.98 -11.56
N GLN A 281 -0.27 19.84 -10.86
CA GLN A 281 -1.26 19.63 -9.79
C GLN A 281 -1.08 20.63 -8.65
N LYS A 282 0.16 20.93 -8.23
CA LYS A 282 0.45 21.94 -7.21
C LYS A 282 -0.09 23.31 -7.63
N GLU A 283 0.17 23.76 -8.84
CA GLU A 283 -0.32 25.06 -9.31
C GLU A 283 -1.83 25.09 -9.43
N ASN A 284 -2.49 24.00 -9.84
CA ASN A 284 -3.93 23.91 -9.87
C ASN A 284 -4.56 24.03 -8.46
N TYR A 285 -4.04 23.28 -7.49
CA TYR A 285 -4.50 23.38 -6.10
C TYR A 285 -4.28 24.78 -5.50
N LYS A 286 -3.12 25.39 -5.74
CA LYS A 286 -2.87 26.77 -5.29
C LYS A 286 -3.86 27.76 -5.91
N ARG A 287 -4.20 27.62 -7.18
CA ARG A 287 -5.20 28.48 -7.85
C ARG A 287 -6.57 28.36 -7.20
N GLN A 288 -7.00 27.14 -6.87
CA GLN A 288 -8.26 26.91 -6.17
C GLN A 288 -8.24 27.55 -4.76
N LEU A 289 -7.15 27.37 -4.00
CA LEU A 289 -7.01 27.95 -2.67
C LEU A 289 -6.96 29.47 -2.67
N ARG A 290 -6.37 30.13 -3.68
CA ARG A 290 -6.43 31.60 -3.83
C ARG A 290 -7.87 32.07 -3.83
N GLY A 291 -8.79 31.36 -4.52
CA GLY A 291 -10.22 31.66 -4.49
C GLY A 291 -10.86 31.52 -3.10
N VAL A 292 -10.44 30.51 -2.31
CA VAL A 292 -10.94 30.31 -0.94
C VAL A 292 -10.53 31.42 -0.01
N PHE A 293 -9.30 31.92 -0.13
CA PHE A 293 -8.72 32.96 0.73
C PHE A 293 -8.91 34.40 0.17
N ALA A 294 -9.50 34.55 -0.99
CA ALA A 294 -9.70 35.86 -1.64
C ALA A 294 -10.57 36.82 -0.80
N ASN A 295 -11.47 36.27 0.04
CA ASN A 295 -12.28 37.06 0.95
C ASN A 295 -11.99 36.65 2.40
N PRO A 296 -11.10 37.35 3.12
CA PRO A 296 -10.73 37.05 4.50
C PRO A 296 -11.93 37.00 5.46
N GLN A 297 -12.92 37.89 5.27
CA GLN A 297 -14.08 37.93 6.14
C GLN A 297 -14.92 36.63 6.09
N THR A 298 -14.98 35.98 4.95
CA THR A 298 -15.68 34.68 4.81
C THR A 298 -14.97 33.59 5.65
N SER A 299 -13.65 33.54 5.63
CA SER A 299 -12.83 32.58 6.41
C SER A 299 -12.98 32.85 7.91
N ILE A 300 -12.93 34.09 8.34
CA ILE A 300 -13.14 34.51 9.73
C ILE A 300 -14.53 34.11 10.23
N ASN A 301 -15.57 34.37 9.44
CA ASN A 301 -16.94 34.02 9.81
C ASN A 301 -17.14 32.50 9.93
N ARG A 302 -16.53 31.72 9.05
CA ARG A 302 -16.54 30.23 9.14
C ARG A 302 -15.85 29.73 10.41
N SER A 303 -14.70 30.32 10.78
CA SER A 303 -13.99 29.98 12.02
C SER A 303 -14.87 30.27 13.25
N LYS A 304 -15.50 31.45 13.33
CA LYS A 304 -16.40 31.83 14.43
C LYS A 304 -17.62 30.91 14.53
N MET A 305 -18.20 30.47 13.41
CA MET A 305 -19.30 29.49 13.42
C MET A 305 -18.87 28.12 13.96
N ARG A 306 -17.68 27.65 13.64
CA ARG A 306 -17.13 26.41 14.16
C ARG A 306 -16.88 26.45 15.67
N LYS A 307 -16.36 27.57 16.21
CA LYS A 307 -16.19 27.80 17.66
C LYS A 307 -17.53 27.71 18.40
N ARG A 308 -18.62 28.27 17.84
CA ARG A 308 -19.98 28.25 18.46
C ARG A 308 -20.62 26.84 18.49
N ARG A 309 -20.24 25.94 17.59
CA ARG A 309 -20.80 24.57 17.49
C ARG A 309 -20.06 23.54 18.33
N ARG A 310 -18.91 23.86 18.92
CA ARG A 310 -18.21 22.96 19.84
C ARG A 310 -18.93 22.95 21.20
N PRO A 311 -19.34 21.77 21.71
CA PRO A 311 -19.86 21.69 23.07
C PRO A 311 -18.76 22.17 24.03
N LYS A 312 -19.12 22.96 25.01
CA LYS A 312 -18.24 23.33 26.13
C LYS A 312 -17.87 22.01 26.82
N ARG A 313 -16.58 21.66 26.80
CA ARG A 313 -16.03 20.58 27.63
C ARG A 313 -15.88 21.09 29.06
#